data_be7bb9d1e70dbf9abbb71efe1a0fc931
#
_entry.id   be7bb9d1e70dbf9abbb71efe1a0fc931
#
_cell.length_a   1.000
_cell.length_b   1.000
_cell.length_c   1.000
_cell.angle_alpha   90.00
_cell.angle_beta   90.00
_cell.angle_gamma   90.00
#
_symmetry.space_group_name_H-M   'P 1'
#
loop_
_entity.id
_entity.type
_entity.pdbx_description
1 polymer ?
#
loop_
_entity_poly.entity_id
_entity_poly.type
_entity_poly.pdbx_seq_one_letter_code
_entity_poly.pdbx_strand_id
1 'polypeptide(L)'
;MGERRKIGQGLRRKLVQLAAFGFTNSHLGNLATGKLYKGPWKNFCTPGLNCYSCPAAGLACPIGALQAVTGSVKYDVSFYVIGFLLAVGVLLGRFVCGWLCPFGLFQELLHKIPSPKKKLPKPLKYVKYVVLTVFVIALPVLATNVMGMGQPAFCQYICPAGTLEGGIPLMLANEELRTLMGPLFSWKVLVAGITVVGCVVVHRFFCKLLCPLGAIYGLLNKLSLYRLRVDAVRCLSCGQCARVCPMDVDPVQTPDSAECIRCGKCAAQCPAKAICMGFRKSAHT
;
A
#
# COMPACT_ATOMS: atom_id res chain seq x y z
N MET A 1 16.64 26.40 12.34
CA MET A 1 16.00 26.29 11.01
C MET A 1 15.72 24.87 10.56
N GLY A 2 16.52 23.88 10.92
CA GLY A 2 16.32 22.47 10.53
C GLY A 2 15.10 21.79 11.15
N GLU A 3 14.77 22.08 12.38
CA GLU A 3 13.69 21.43 13.13
C GLU A 3 12.29 21.83 12.65
N ARG A 4 12.07 23.11 12.35
CA ARG A 4 10.82 23.60 11.71
C ARG A 4 10.56 22.94 10.36
N ARG A 5 11.60 22.68 9.56
CA ARG A 5 11.48 22.02 8.26
C ARG A 5 11.09 20.52 8.40
N LYS A 6 11.61 19.84 9.44
CA LYS A 6 11.28 18.45 9.76
C LYS A 6 9.81 18.30 10.17
N ILE A 7 9.32 19.17 11.05
CA ILE A 7 7.94 19.19 11.52
C ILE A 7 7.00 19.50 10.36
N GLY A 8 7.31 20.51 9.56
CA GLY A 8 6.47 20.92 8.41
C GLY A 8 6.32 19.83 7.35
N GLN A 9 7.38 19.10 7.00
CA GLN A 9 7.30 18.03 6.00
C GLN A 9 6.53 16.81 6.53
N GLY A 10 6.72 16.46 7.81
CA GLY A 10 5.96 15.37 8.45
C GLY A 10 4.46 15.67 8.52
N LEU A 11 4.10 16.90 8.89
CA LEU A 11 2.71 17.35 8.96
C LEU A 11 2.06 17.40 7.58
N ARG A 12 2.74 18.00 6.58
CA ARG A 12 2.26 18.05 5.19
C ARG A 12 1.95 16.66 4.63
N ARG A 13 2.84 15.69 4.87
CA ARG A 13 2.61 14.32 4.42
C ARG A 13 1.38 13.70 5.08
N LYS A 14 1.18 13.89 6.39
CA LYS A 14 0.00 13.38 7.10
C LYS A 14 -1.28 14.04 6.62
N LEU A 15 -1.27 15.34 6.36
CA LEU A 15 -2.43 16.04 5.80
C LEU A 15 -2.81 15.48 4.42
N VAL A 16 -1.82 15.25 3.55
CA VAL A 16 -2.07 14.62 2.23
C VAL A 16 -2.61 13.20 2.39
N GLN A 17 -2.07 12.40 3.33
CA GLN A 17 -2.58 11.05 3.60
C GLN A 17 -4.02 11.07 4.14
N LEU A 18 -4.36 12.01 5.02
CA LEU A 18 -5.71 12.18 5.54
C LEU A 18 -6.69 12.64 4.45
N ALA A 19 -6.28 13.58 3.61
CA ALA A 19 -7.08 14.01 2.47
C ALA A 19 -7.32 12.87 1.48
N ALA A 20 -6.29 12.08 1.18
CA ALA A 20 -6.41 10.89 0.34
C ALA A 20 -7.32 9.82 0.98
N PHE A 21 -7.24 9.62 2.29
CA PHE A 21 -8.14 8.73 3.03
C PHE A 21 -9.60 9.21 2.92
N GLY A 22 -9.87 10.51 3.15
CA GLY A 22 -11.21 11.08 3.05
C GLY A 22 -11.79 11.00 1.63
N PHE A 23 -10.96 11.22 0.61
CA PHE A 23 -11.37 11.11 -0.78
C PHE A 23 -11.70 9.66 -1.18
N THR A 24 -10.86 8.70 -0.79
CA THR A 24 -11.07 7.29 -1.11
C THR A 24 -12.21 6.66 -0.32
N ASN A 25 -12.50 7.19 0.89
CA ASN A 25 -13.55 6.71 1.80
C ASN A 25 -14.59 7.81 2.04
N SER A 26 -15.14 8.35 0.94
CA SER A 26 -16.09 9.48 0.97
C SER A 26 -17.44 9.15 1.62
N HIS A 27 -17.77 7.87 1.80
CA HIS A 27 -19.06 7.40 2.33
C HIS A 27 -18.95 6.85 3.77
N LEU A 28 -18.25 7.58 4.66
CA LEU A 28 -18.05 7.16 6.05
C LEU A 28 -19.35 6.86 6.81
N GLY A 29 -20.44 7.57 6.49
CA GLY A 29 -21.76 7.30 7.09
C GLY A 29 -22.29 5.88 6.86
N ASN A 30 -21.88 5.22 5.78
CA ASN A 30 -22.26 3.87 5.47
C ASN A 30 -21.68 2.82 6.43
N LEU A 31 -20.63 3.18 7.19
CA LEU A 31 -20.10 2.29 8.24
C LEU A 31 -21.13 2.00 9.34
N ALA A 32 -21.96 2.99 9.67
CA ALA A 32 -23.03 2.82 10.68
C ALA A 32 -24.23 2.04 10.13
N THR A 33 -24.53 2.16 8.83
CA THR A 33 -25.70 1.50 8.20
C THR A 33 -25.37 0.13 7.59
N GLY A 34 -24.09 -0.24 7.47
CA GLY A 34 -23.64 -1.45 6.81
C GLY A 34 -23.96 -1.55 5.31
N LYS A 35 -24.35 -0.44 4.67
CA LYS A 35 -24.69 -0.39 3.23
C LYS A 35 -23.45 -0.17 2.40
N LEU A 36 -23.27 -0.98 1.35
CA LEU A 36 -22.18 -0.79 0.39
C LEU A 36 -22.56 0.26 -0.66
N TYR A 37 -21.67 1.22 -0.90
CA TYR A 37 -21.84 2.13 -2.03
C TYR A 37 -21.67 1.38 -3.35
N LYS A 38 -22.64 1.52 -4.27
CA LYS A 38 -22.67 0.87 -5.60
C LYS A 38 -22.67 1.87 -6.76
N GLY A 39 -22.31 3.10 -6.50
CA GLY A 39 -22.32 4.17 -7.51
C GLY A 39 -21.17 4.09 -8.52
N PRO A 40 -21.19 4.95 -9.56
CA PRO A 40 -20.25 4.90 -10.70
C PRO A 40 -18.79 5.14 -10.32
N TRP A 41 -18.49 5.79 -9.21
CA TRP A 41 -17.13 5.99 -8.71
C TRP A 41 -16.39 4.70 -8.40
N LYS A 42 -17.11 3.60 -8.10
CA LYS A 42 -16.51 2.27 -7.91
C LYS A 42 -15.88 1.68 -9.17
N ASN A 43 -16.14 2.25 -10.34
CA ASN A 43 -15.48 1.83 -11.59
C ASN A 43 -14.04 2.37 -11.68
N PHE A 44 -13.70 3.36 -10.86
CA PHE A 44 -12.34 3.92 -10.84
C PHE A 44 -11.50 3.30 -9.74
N CYS A 45 -10.26 2.94 -10.07
CA CYS A 45 -9.30 2.41 -9.10
C CYS A 45 -8.67 3.53 -8.27
N THR A 46 -8.55 3.29 -6.95
CA THR A 46 -7.68 4.12 -6.10
C THR A 46 -6.21 3.76 -6.34
N PRO A 47 -5.28 4.71 -6.28
CA PRO A 47 -3.86 4.39 -6.43
C PRO A 47 -3.27 3.63 -5.23
N GLY A 48 -3.90 3.68 -4.06
CA GLY A 48 -3.50 3.00 -2.83
C GLY A 48 -4.27 1.71 -2.57
N LEU A 49 -3.94 1.02 -1.49
CA LEU A 49 -4.70 -0.13 -1.01
C LEU A 49 -5.88 0.38 -0.18
N ASN A 50 -7.09 0.04 -0.61
CA ASN A 50 -8.35 0.31 0.09
C ASN A 50 -9.35 -0.79 -0.28
N CYS A 51 -10.10 -1.34 0.67
CA CYS A 51 -10.95 -2.48 0.39
C CYS A 51 -12.18 -2.09 -0.45
N TYR A 52 -12.44 -2.83 -1.55
CA TYR A 52 -13.66 -2.65 -2.36
C TYR A 52 -14.94 -2.87 -1.56
N SER A 53 -14.93 -3.86 -0.65
CA SER A 53 -16.08 -4.21 0.21
C SER A 53 -16.18 -3.33 1.46
N CYS A 54 -15.36 -2.30 1.62
CA CYS A 54 -15.53 -1.33 2.68
C CYS A 54 -16.80 -0.50 2.44
N PRO A 55 -17.71 -0.39 3.43
CA PRO A 55 -18.91 0.46 3.30
C PRO A 55 -18.59 1.91 2.98
N ALA A 56 -17.49 2.43 3.55
CA ALA A 56 -17.04 3.79 3.34
C ALA A 56 -16.40 4.04 1.96
N ALA A 57 -15.92 2.98 1.29
CA ALA A 57 -15.13 3.12 0.06
C ALA A 57 -15.95 3.62 -1.12
N GLY A 58 -15.52 4.76 -1.69
CA GLY A 58 -16.05 5.30 -2.94
C GLY A 58 -15.39 4.74 -4.20
N LEU A 59 -14.14 4.25 -4.09
CA LEU A 59 -13.31 3.79 -5.20
C LEU A 59 -12.96 2.29 -5.08
N ALA A 60 -12.55 1.66 -6.19
CA ALA A 60 -12.18 0.25 -6.24
C ALA A 60 -10.73 0.01 -5.82
N CYS A 61 -10.48 -1.17 -5.22
CA CYS A 61 -9.12 -1.65 -4.92
C CYS A 61 -8.43 -2.14 -6.20
N PRO A 62 -7.24 -1.62 -6.56
CA PRO A 62 -6.55 -2.04 -7.77
C PRO A 62 -6.10 -3.50 -7.75
N ILE A 63 -5.82 -4.06 -6.56
CA ILE A 63 -5.44 -5.48 -6.43
C ILE A 63 -6.67 -6.38 -6.56
N GLY A 64 -7.82 -5.99 -6.00
CA GLY A 64 -9.08 -6.71 -6.21
C GLY A 64 -9.49 -6.70 -7.67
N ALA A 65 -9.41 -5.55 -8.32
CA ALA A 65 -9.68 -5.41 -9.75
C ALA A 65 -8.69 -6.21 -10.62
N LEU A 66 -7.40 -6.24 -10.27
CA LEU A 66 -6.40 -7.06 -10.97
C LEU A 66 -6.73 -8.56 -10.86
N GLN A 67 -7.15 -9.04 -9.69
CA GLN A 67 -7.56 -10.44 -9.51
C GLN A 67 -8.84 -10.76 -10.29
N ALA A 68 -9.78 -9.82 -10.39
CA ALA A 68 -10.95 -9.99 -11.24
C ALA A 68 -10.55 -10.14 -12.72
N VAL A 69 -9.61 -9.31 -13.21
CA VAL A 69 -9.09 -9.41 -14.58
C VAL A 69 -8.33 -10.72 -14.80
N THR A 70 -7.46 -11.12 -13.89
CA THR A 70 -6.72 -12.40 -14.01
C THR A 70 -7.64 -13.61 -13.89
N GLY A 71 -8.70 -13.53 -13.11
CA GLY A 71 -9.71 -14.59 -13.01
C GLY A 71 -10.67 -14.67 -14.19
N SER A 72 -10.77 -13.62 -15.01
CA SER A 72 -11.63 -13.58 -16.21
C SER A 72 -10.89 -13.75 -17.54
N VAL A 73 -9.61 -14.12 -17.52
CA VAL A 73 -8.76 -14.24 -18.73
C VAL A 73 -9.37 -15.14 -19.81
N LYS A 74 -10.17 -16.13 -19.41
CA LYS A 74 -10.86 -17.03 -20.37
C LYS A 74 -12.02 -16.36 -21.13
N TYR A 75 -12.55 -15.25 -20.64
CA TYR A 75 -13.73 -14.57 -21.20
C TYR A 75 -13.37 -13.23 -21.82
N ASP A 76 -12.79 -12.32 -21.05
CA ASP A 76 -12.39 -11.00 -21.53
C ASP A 76 -11.32 -10.41 -20.63
N VAL A 77 -10.35 -9.69 -21.20
CA VAL A 77 -9.25 -9.06 -20.47
C VAL A 77 -9.39 -7.55 -20.50
N SER A 78 -9.79 -6.98 -19.37
CA SER A 78 -9.81 -5.53 -19.23
C SER A 78 -8.42 -4.95 -19.00
N PHE A 79 -7.87 -4.27 -19.99
CA PHE A 79 -6.56 -3.61 -19.91
C PHE A 79 -6.55 -2.35 -19.04
N TYR A 80 -7.71 -1.85 -18.63
CA TYR A 80 -7.83 -0.64 -17.80
C TYR A 80 -7.01 -0.73 -16.50
N VAL A 81 -7.16 -1.81 -15.74
CA VAL A 81 -6.49 -1.99 -14.43
C VAL A 81 -4.98 -2.10 -14.59
N ILE A 82 -4.54 -2.86 -15.61
CA ILE A 82 -3.12 -3.04 -15.91
C ILE A 82 -2.51 -1.69 -16.35
N GLY A 83 -3.16 -1.00 -17.26
CA GLY A 83 -2.75 0.33 -17.72
C GLY A 83 -2.71 1.36 -16.59
N PHE A 84 -3.72 1.36 -15.71
CA PHE A 84 -3.75 2.23 -14.53
C PHE A 84 -2.56 1.97 -13.58
N LEU A 85 -2.29 0.69 -13.23
CA LEU A 85 -1.19 0.32 -12.35
C LEU A 85 0.17 0.68 -12.97
N LEU A 86 0.35 0.44 -14.27
CA LEU A 86 1.56 0.81 -15.00
C LEU A 86 1.74 2.33 -15.06
N ALA A 87 0.70 3.08 -15.42
CA ALA A 87 0.75 4.54 -15.50
C ALA A 87 1.11 5.16 -14.14
N VAL A 88 0.40 4.80 -13.07
CA VAL A 88 0.68 5.29 -11.72
C VAL A 88 2.07 4.86 -11.24
N GLY A 89 2.46 3.62 -11.54
CA GLY A 89 3.77 3.07 -11.16
C GLY A 89 4.93 3.75 -11.87
N VAL A 90 4.81 4.03 -13.17
CA VAL A 90 5.83 4.73 -13.95
C VAL A 90 5.88 6.23 -13.59
N LEU A 91 4.75 6.87 -13.35
CA LEU A 91 4.73 8.27 -12.95
C LEU A 91 5.29 8.46 -11.55
N LEU A 92 4.78 7.74 -10.57
CA LEU A 92 4.99 8.00 -9.15
C LEU A 92 5.74 6.89 -8.39
N GLY A 93 5.72 5.65 -8.91
CA GLY A 93 6.30 4.50 -8.20
C GLY A 93 5.70 4.31 -6.80
N ARG A 94 6.52 3.95 -5.83
CA ARG A 94 6.10 3.77 -4.42
C ARG A 94 5.83 5.07 -3.65
N PHE A 95 5.91 6.23 -4.28
CA PHE A 95 5.44 7.49 -3.68
C PHE A 95 3.98 7.38 -3.24
N VAL A 96 3.14 6.73 -4.06
CA VAL A 96 1.74 6.43 -3.72
C VAL A 96 1.62 5.74 -2.36
N CYS A 97 2.44 4.73 -2.10
CA CYS A 97 2.43 4.00 -0.82
C CYS A 97 2.81 4.91 0.36
N GLY A 98 3.66 5.91 0.11
CA GLY A 98 4.12 6.86 1.14
C GLY A 98 3.15 7.98 1.46
N TRP A 99 2.33 8.41 0.48
CA TRP A 99 1.57 9.65 0.56
C TRP A 99 0.06 9.50 0.34
N LEU A 100 -0.37 8.52 -0.46
CA LEU A 100 -1.77 8.41 -0.88
C LEU A 100 -2.47 7.16 -0.34
N CYS A 101 -1.73 6.16 0.16
CA CYS A 101 -2.32 4.89 0.57
C CYS A 101 -2.98 4.97 1.96
N PRO A 102 -4.31 4.78 2.09
CA PRO A 102 -5.01 4.77 3.37
C PRO A 102 -4.49 3.71 4.33
N PHE A 103 -4.31 2.49 3.85
CA PHE A 103 -3.79 1.39 4.65
C PHE A 103 -2.34 1.63 5.11
N GLY A 104 -1.56 2.41 4.34
CA GLY A 104 -0.23 2.86 4.75
C GLY A 104 -0.28 3.84 5.93
N LEU A 105 -1.26 4.74 5.96
CA LEU A 105 -1.50 5.64 7.10
C LEU A 105 -1.88 4.85 8.35
N PHE A 106 -2.80 3.89 8.23
CA PHE A 106 -3.23 3.02 9.32
C PHE A 106 -2.03 2.30 9.98
N GLN A 107 -1.15 1.69 9.18
CA GLN A 107 0.06 1.02 9.71
C GLN A 107 1.01 2.00 10.42
N GLU A 108 1.15 3.23 9.92
CA GLU A 108 1.97 4.24 10.59
C GLU A 108 1.39 4.73 11.91
N LEU A 109 0.06 4.73 12.05
CA LEU A 109 -0.62 5.04 13.31
C LEU A 109 -0.39 3.94 14.34
N LEU A 110 -0.57 2.67 13.95
CA LEU A 110 -0.30 1.53 14.82
C LEU A 110 1.15 1.50 15.31
N HIS A 111 2.10 1.85 14.43
CA HIS A 111 3.52 1.86 14.80
C HIS A 111 3.88 2.95 15.82
N LYS A 112 3.02 3.92 16.12
CA LYS A 112 3.24 4.89 17.19
C LYS A 112 3.03 4.31 18.59
N ILE A 113 2.33 3.19 18.71
CA ILE A 113 2.12 2.51 20.01
C ILE A 113 3.49 2.11 20.55
N PRO A 114 3.82 2.45 21.81
CA PRO A 114 5.10 2.11 22.42
C PRO A 114 5.26 0.58 22.49
N SER A 115 6.32 0.06 21.90
CA SER A 115 6.61 -1.37 21.80
C SER A 115 8.07 -1.58 21.37
N PRO A 116 8.65 -2.76 21.57
CA PRO A 116 9.98 -3.08 21.09
C PRO A 116 10.02 -3.04 19.55
N LYS A 117 10.65 -2.00 18.98
CA LYS A 117 10.71 -1.82 17.53
C LYS A 117 11.78 -2.70 16.92
N LYS A 118 11.38 -3.54 15.96
CA LYS A 118 12.27 -4.47 15.25
C LYS A 118 12.31 -4.16 13.76
N LYS A 119 13.43 -4.52 13.12
CA LYS A 119 13.57 -4.46 11.67
C LYS A 119 13.21 -5.82 11.07
N LEU A 120 12.59 -5.81 9.89
CA LEU A 120 12.30 -7.04 9.16
C LEU A 120 13.57 -7.58 8.51
N PRO A 121 13.89 -8.88 8.66
CA PRO A 121 15.00 -9.53 7.94
C PRO A 121 14.89 -9.32 6.42
N LYS A 122 16.04 -9.10 5.76
CA LYS A 122 16.08 -8.79 4.32
C LYS A 122 15.38 -9.83 3.44
N PRO A 123 15.54 -11.17 3.65
CA PRO A 123 14.90 -12.17 2.80
C PRO A 123 13.37 -12.14 2.87
N LEU A 124 12.77 -11.79 4.02
CA LEU A 124 11.32 -11.71 4.14
C LEU A 124 10.68 -10.63 3.25
N LYS A 125 11.44 -9.63 2.81
CA LYS A 125 10.93 -8.59 1.89
C LYS A 125 10.59 -9.15 0.50
N TYR A 126 11.07 -10.34 0.15
CA TYR A 126 10.76 -11.01 -1.12
C TYR A 126 9.43 -11.77 -1.11
N VAL A 127 8.89 -12.10 0.07
CA VAL A 127 7.60 -12.82 0.22
C VAL A 127 6.46 -12.12 -0.52
N LYS A 128 6.43 -10.79 -0.54
CA LYS A 128 5.41 -10.02 -1.29
C LYS A 128 5.40 -10.30 -2.80
N TYR A 129 6.54 -10.68 -3.39
CA TYR A 129 6.62 -11.07 -4.81
C TYR A 129 6.03 -12.45 -5.02
N VAL A 130 6.28 -13.38 -4.08
CA VAL A 130 5.63 -14.71 -4.07
C VAL A 130 4.12 -14.54 -3.90
N VAL A 131 3.67 -13.67 -2.99
CA VAL A 131 2.24 -13.37 -2.83
C VAL A 131 1.65 -12.78 -4.11
N LEU A 132 2.34 -11.89 -4.79
CA LEU A 132 1.90 -11.32 -6.06
C LEU A 132 1.76 -12.40 -7.14
N THR A 133 2.79 -13.23 -7.34
CA THR A 133 2.79 -14.25 -8.42
C THR A 133 1.82 -15.38 -8.14
N VAL A 134 1.77 -15.88 -6.91
CA VAL A 134 0.93 -17.05 -6.56
C VAL A 134 -0.52 -16.63 -6.30
N PHE A 135 -0.78 -15.69 -5.38
CA PHE A 135 -2.14 -15.39 -4.91
C PHE A 135 -2.89 -14.35 -5.75
N VAL A 136 -2.19 -13.49 -6.47
CA VAL A 136 -2.84 -12.45 -7.30
C VAL A 136 -2.92 -12.85 -8.77
N ILE A 137 -1.94 -13.64 -9.26
CA ILE A 137 -1.88 -14.02 -10.67
C ILE A 137 -2.22 -15.50 -10.85
N ALA A 138 -1.42 -16.42 -10.30
CA ALA A 138 -1.52 -17.84 -10.60
C ALA A 138 -2.83 -18.47 -10.10
N LEU A 139 -3.17 -18.31 -8.84
CA LEU A 139 -4.38 -18.91 -8.26
C LEU A 139 -5.68 -18.42 -8.91
N PRO A 140 -5.90 -17.12 -9.19
CA PRO A 140 -7.10 -16.69 -9.92
C PRO A 140 -7.20 -17.27 -11.34
N VAL A 141 -6.08 -17.53 -12.00
CA VAL A 141 -6.08 -18.15 -13.35
C VAL A 141 -6.34 -19.66 -13.28
N LEU A 142 -5.77 -20.35 -12.30
CA LEU A 142 -5.80 -21.82 -12.21
C LEU A 142 -7.03 -22.34 -11.43
N ALA A 143 -7.41 -21.66 -10.34
CA ALA A 143 -8.52 -22.06 -9.49
C ALA A 143 -9.80 -21.33 -9.92
N THR A 144 -10.55 -21.93 -10.85
CA THR A 144 -11.81 -21.38 -11.33
C THR A 144 -13.01 -22.03 -10.62
N ASN A 145 -14.07 -21.26 -10.39
CA ASN A 145 -15.35 -21.74 -9.90
C ASN A 145 -16.08 -22.58 -10.96
N VAL A 146 -17.21 -23.21 -10.58
CA VAL A 146 -18.10 -23.95 -11.48
C VAL A 146 -18.51 -23.12 -12.70
N MET A 147 -18.59 -21.79 -12.55
CA MET A 147 -18.88 -20.85 -13.66
C MET A 147 -17.64 -20.46 -14.47
N GLY A 148 -16.47 -21.06 -14.22
CA GLY A 148 -15.22 -20.76 -14.94
C GLY A 148 -14.55 -19.45 -14.55
N MET A 149 -15.05 -18.70 -13.55
CA MET A 149 -14.42 -17.48 -13.05
C MET A 149 -13.42 -17.78 -11.92
N GLY A 150 -12.26 -17.14 -11.98
CA GLY A 150 -11.21 -17.29 -10.98
C GLY A 150 -11.58 -16.66 -9.63
N GLN A 151 -11.15 -17.30 -8.56
CA GLN A 151 -11.36 -16.78 -7.20
C GLN A 151 -10.31 -15.73 -6.83
N PRO A 152 -10.66 -14.63 -6.17
CA PRO A 152 -9.74 -13.60 -5.71
C PRO A 152 -8.96 -14.07 -4.47
N ALA A 153 -8.03 -15.01 -4.65
CA ALA A 153 -7.35 -15.75 -3.59
C ALA A 153 -6.63 -14.84 -2.57
N PHE A 154 -5.97 -13.77 -3.02
CA PHE A 154 -5.33 -12.83 -2.10
C PHE A 154 -6.35 -12.12 -1.21
N CYS A 155 -7.45 -11.61 -1.77
CA CYS A 155 -8.50 -10.95 -1.01
C CYS A 155 -9.21 -11.91 -0.06
N GLN A 156 -9.36 -13.16 -0.48
CA GLN A 156 -10.06 -14.20 0.27
C GLN A 156 -9.25 -14.73 1.46
N TYR A 157 -7.94 -14.92 1.30
CA TYR A 157 -7.12 -15.63 2.30
C TYR A 157 -6.12 -14.75 3.05
N ILE A 158 -5.56 -13.70 2.42
CA ILE A 158 -4.39 -12.97 2.96
C ILE A 158 -4.70 -11.51 3.31
N CYS A 159 -5.61 -10.83 2.57
CA CYS A 159 -5.78 -9.39 2.66
C CYS A 159 -6.36 -8.93 4.02
N PRO A 160 -5.56 -8.27 4.90
CA PRO A 160 -6.06 -7.75 6.17
C PRO A 160 -6.98 -6.53 5.99
N ALA A 161 -6.80 -5.74 4.92
CA ALA A 161 -7.67 -4.61 4.63
C ALA A 161 -9.11 -5.07 4.40
N GLY A 162 -9.31 -6.20 3.70
CA GLY A 162 -10.64 -6.78 3.50
C GLY A 162 -11.34 -7.15 4.80
N THR A 163 -10.60 -7.60 5.80
CA THR A 163 -11.15 -7.94 7.12
C THR A 163 -11.39 -6.70 7.97
N LEU A 164 -10.41 -5.80 8.06
CA LEU A 164 -10.46 -4.61 8.93
C LEU A 164 -11.41 -3.53 8.41
N GLU A 165 -11.42 -3.29 7.10
CA GLU A 165 -12.19 -2.20 6.47
C GLU A 165 -13.58 -2.66 5.99
N GLY A 166 -13.73 -3.96 5.66
CA GLY A 166 -14.96 -4.54 5.13
C GLY A 166 -15.62 -5.53 6.09
N GLY A 167 -14.96 -6.66 6.37
CA GLY A 167 -15.53 -7.76 7.13
C GLY A 167 -16.02 -7.36 8.52
N ILE A 168 -15.17 -6.80 9.34
CA ILE A 168 -15.50 -6.39 10.72
C ILE A 168 -16.61 -5.32 10.74
N PRO A 169 -16.53 -4.20 10.00
CA PRO A 169 -17.60 -3.20 10.00
C PRO A 169 -18.95 -3.76 9.53
N LEU A 170 -18.97 -4.60 8.49
CA LEU A 170 -20.21 -5.20 7.98
C LEU A 170 -20.83 -6.16 8.99
N MET A 171 -20.02 -6.96 9.68
CA MET A 171 -20.49 -7.86 10.73
C MET A 171 -21.04 -7.12 11.97
N LEU A 172 -20.45 -5.97 12.30
CA LEU A 172 -20.93 -5.14 13.40
C LEU A 172 -22.26 -4.46 13.08
N ALA A 173 -22.45 -4.07 11.81
CA ALA A 173 -23.63 -3.35 11.35
C ALA A 173 -24.82 -4.26 11.00
N ASN A 174 -24.59 -5.55 10.67
CA ASN A 174 -25.62 -6.48 10.21
C ASN A 174 -25.60 -7.77 11.04
N GLU A 175 -26.67 -8.03 11.79
CA GLU A 175 -26.80 -9.25 12.61
C GLU A 175 -26.90 -10.53 11.78
N GLU A 176 -27.60 -10.48 10.66
CA GLU A 176 -27.74 -11.62 9.75
C GLU A 176 -26.39 -12.13 9.23
N LEU A 177 -25.43 -11.24 8.99
CA LEU A 177 -24.10 -11.64 8.54
C LEU A 177 -23.30 -12.37 9.64
N ARG A 178 -23.62 -12.16 10.91
CA ARG A 178 -22.95 -12.85 12.03
C ARG A 178 -23.27 -14.34 12.04
N THR A 179 -24.47 -14.74 11.63
CA THR A 179 -24.88 -16.14 11.58
C THR A 179 -24.18 -16.91 10.46
N LEU A 180 -23.66 -16.21 9.44
CA LEU A 180 -22.94 -16.78 8.30
C LEU A 180 -21.43 -16.88 8.54
N MET A 181 -20.95 -16.61 9.76
CA MET A 181 -19.52 -16.73 10.08
C MET A 181 -19.06 -18.18 9.99
N GLY A 182 -18.15 -18.43 9.04
CA GLY A 182 -17.50 -19.72 8.86
C GLY A 182 -16.02 -19.71 9.25
N PRO A 183 -15.32 -20.86 9.17
CA PRO A 183 -13.91 -20.99 9.53
C PRO A 183 -12.98 -20.05 8.73
N LEU A 184 -13.36 -19.71 7.51
CA LEU A 184 -12.61 -18.75 6.68
C LEU A 184 -12.58 -17.35 7.31
N PHE A 185 -13.68 -16.91 7.94
CA PHE A 185 -13.68 -15.61 8.62
C PHE A 185 -12.75 -15.60 9.83
N SER A 186 -12.74 -16.68 10.63
CA SER A 186 -11.82 -16.84 11.77
C SER A 186 -10.36 -16.80 11.32
N TRP A 187 -10.04 -17.48 10.21
CA TRP A 187 -8.71 -17.42 9.60
C TRP A 187 -8.33 -15.99 9.22
N LYS A 188 -9.23 -15.25 8.56
CA LYS A 188 -9.00 -13.86 8.14
C LYS A 188 -8.80 -12.91 9.33
N VAL A 189 -9.53 -13.11 10.41
CA VAL A 189 -9.36 -12.35 11.65
C VAL A 189 -7.98 -12.64 12.27
N LEU A 190 -7.53 -13.89 12.26
CA LEU A 190 -6.19 -14.26 12.70
C LEU A 190 -5.10 -13.54 11.88
N VAL A 191 -5.20 -13.59 10.55
CA VAL A 191 -4.25 -12.89 9.65
C VAL A 191 -4.25 -11.38 9.88
N ALA A 192 -5.45 -10.78 10.07
CA ALA A 192 -5.58 -9.37 10.40
C ALA A 192 -4.93 -9.04 11.75
N GLY A 193 -5.13 -9.86 12.78
CA GLY A 193 -4.53 -9.73 14.10
C GLY A 193 -2.99 -9.80 14.04
N ILE A 194 -2.44 -10.80 13.36
CA ILE A 194 -0.99 -10.93 13.13
C ILE A 194 -0.45 -9.67 12.42
N THR A 195 -1.19 -9.15 11.43
CA THR A 195 -0.79 -7.94 10.71
C THR A 195 -0.79 -6.71 11.62
N VAL A 196 -1.82 -6.55 12.47
CA VAL A 196 -1.92 -5.43 13.41
C VAL A 196 -0.75 -5.48 14.41
N VAL A 197 -0.51 -6.62 15.06
CA VAL A 197 0.62 -6.81 15.98
C VAL A 197 1.95 -6.58 15.26
N GLY A 198 2.11 -7.15 14.07
CA GLY A 198 3.28 -6.92 13.23
C GLY A 198 3.54 -5.45 12.91
N CYS A 199 2.47 -4.64 12.66
CA CYS A 199 2.58 -3.21 12.40
C CYS A 199 2.96 -2.40 13.64
N VAL A 200 2.56 -2.85 14.82
CA VAL A 200 2.98 -2.24 16.09
C VAL A 200 4.50 -2.40 16.28
N VAL A 201 5.06 -3.57 16.01
CA VAL A 201 6.48 -3.90 16.20
C VAL A 201 7.35 -3.43 15.03
N VAL A 202 6.92 -3.68 13.78
CA VAL A 202 7.69 -3.38 12.56
C VAL A 202 7.01 -2.28 11.76
N HIS A 203 7.77 -1.22 11.44
CA HIS A 203 7.23 -0.12 10.62
C HIS A 203 6.76 -0.63 9.25
N ARG A 204 5.47 -0.45 8.97
CA ARG A 204 4.82 -0.88 7.72
C ARG A 204 5.02 -2.38 7.42
N PHE A 205 4.80 -3.22 8.41
CA PHE A 205 4.97 -4.67 8.34
C PHE A 205 4.31 -5.29 7.10
N PHE A 206 3.02 -5.05 6.92
CA PHE A 206 2.28 -5.58 5.77
C PHE A 206 2.85 -5.10 4.42
N CYS A 207 3.19 -3.81 4.31
CA CYS A 207 3.76 -3.25 3.07
C CYS A 207 5.14 -3.82 2.73
N LYS A 208 5.93 -4.24 3.74
CA LYS A 208 7.24 -4.85 3.55
C LYS A 208 7.14 -6.33 3.21
N LEU A 209 6.18 -7.05 3.80
CA LEU A 209 6.12 -8.52 3.79
C LEU A 209 5.11 -9.06 2.77
N LEU A 210 3.86 -8.57 2.76
CA LEU A 210 2.74 -9.24 2.09
C LEU A 210 2.08 -8.43 0.97
N CYS A 211 2.27 -7.10 0.91
CA CYS A 211 1.49 -6.24 0.02
C CYS A 211 1.86 -6.42 -1.46
N PRO A 212 0.97 -6.98 -2.31
CA PRO A 212 1.23 -7.18 -3.74
C PRO A 212 1.29 -5.84 -4.50
N LEU A 213 0.50 -4.85 -4.11
CA LEU A 213 0.58 -3.49 -4.67
C LEU A 213 1.95 -2.86 -4.40
N GLY A 214 2.50 -3.09 -3.19
CA GLY A 214 3.86 -2.70 -2.84
C GLY A 214 4.94 -3.44 -3.65
N ALA A 215 4.68 -4.66 -4.10
CA ALA A 215 5.55 -5.39 -5.01
C ALA A 215 5.52 -4.78 -6.41
N ILE A 216 4.33 -4.55 -6.99
CA ILE A 216 4.16 -3.94 -8.34
C ILE A 216 4.84 -2.58 -8.41
N TYR A 217 4.48 -1.66 -7.52
CA TYR A 217 5.10 -0.32 -7.50
C TYR A 217 6.58 -0.36 -7.13
N GLY A 218 7.02 -1.39 -6.39
CA GLY A 218 8.42 -1.62 -6.07
C GLY A 218 9.25 -1.95 -7.32
N LEU A 219 8.76 -2.83 -8.19
CA LEU A 219 9.39 -3.16 -9.47
C LEU A 219 9.47 -1.92 -10.37
N LEU A 220 8.38 -1.15 -10.44
CA LEU A 220 8.31 0.06 -11.26
C LEU A 220 9.08 1.25 -10.65
N ASN A 221 9.56 1.15 -9.40
CA ASN A 221 10.24 2.25 -8.72
C ASN A 221 11.54 2.67 -9.43
N LYS A 222 12.22 1.72 -10.09
CA LYS A 222 13.42 1.99 -10.91
C LYS A 222 13.09 2.75 -12.20
N LEU A 223 11.90 2.55 -12.75
CA LEU A 223 11.46 3.17 -14.01
C LEU A 223 10.73 4.50 -13.77
N SER A 224 10.31 4.78 -12.53
CA SER A 224 9.44 5.91 -12.24
C SER A 224 10.08 7.28 -12.48
N LEU A 225 9.27 8.22 -12.96
CA LEU A 225 9.70 9.59 -13.28
C LEU A 225 9.93 10.43 -12.03
N TYR A 226 9.13 10.26 -10.99
CA TYR A 226 9.33 10.92 -9.69
C TYR A 226 10.37 10.16 -8.89
N ARG A 227 11.56 10.70 -8.70
CA ARG A 227 12.72 10.00 -8.10
C ARG A 227 13.31 10.71 -6.90
N LEU A 228 14.01 9.95 -6.06
CA LEU A 228 14.94 10.45 -5.08
C LEU A 228 16.32 10.60 -5.75
N ARG A 229 16.98 11.72 -5.52
CA ARG A 229 18.32 12.01 -6.04
C ARG A 229 19.23 12.41 -4.90
N VAL A 230 20.46 11.97 -4.98
CA VAL A 230 21.52 12.33 -4.05
C VAL A 230 22.61 13.07 -4.83
N ASP A 231 22.91 14.27 -4.38
CA ASP A 231 24.02 15.05 -4.90
C ASP A 231 25.31 14.54 -4.22
N ALA A 232 26.15 13.86 -4.99
CA ALA A 232 27.38 13.26 -4.49
C ALA A 232 28.38 14.31 -4.00
N VAL A 233 28.40 15.50 -4.61
CA VAL A 233 29.35 16.58 -4.25
C VAL A 233 28.99 17.17 -2.88
N ARG A 234 27.72 17.32 -2.58
CA ARG A 234 27.24 17.83 -1.29
C ARG A 234 27.13 16.77 -0.19
N CYS A 235 27.25 15.50 -0.56
CA CYS A 235 27.05 14.41 0.39
C CYS A 235 28.26 14.25 1.32
N LEU A 236 28.02 14.40 2.63
CA LEU A 236 29.06 14.22 3.67
C LEU A 236 29.25 12.74 4.07
N SER A 237 28.60 11.80 3.40
CA SER A 237 28.66 10.35 3.71
C SER A 237 28.42 9.98 5.18
N CYS A 238 27.69 10.82 5.93
CA CYS A 238 27.48 10.69 7.39
C CYS A 238 26.52 9.56 7.79
N GLY A 239 25.85 8.88 6.85
CA GLY A 239 24.96 7.76 7.07
C GLY A 239 23.63 8.10 7.78
N GLN A 240 23.35 9.36 8.11
CA GLN A 240 22.15 9.75 8.85
C GLN A 240 20.86 9.45 8.08
N CYS A 241 20.88 9.56 6.75
CA CYS A 241 19.74 9.25 5.89
C CYS A 241 19.33 7.77 5.96
N ALA A 242 20.28 6.84 6.06
CA ALA A 242 20.03 5.41 6.23
C ALA A 242 19.49 5.10 7.63
N ARG A 243 20.02 5.75 8.69
CA ARG A 243 19.57 5.56 10.08
C ARG A 243 18.10 5.97 10.30
N VAL A 244 17.67 7.08 9.67
CA VAL A 244 16.29 7.60 9.82
C VAL A 244 15.29 6.97 8.86
N CYS A 245 15.74 6.09 7.97
CA CYS A 245 14.88 5.48 6.96
C CYS A 245 13.94 4.44 7.59
N PRO A 246 12.61 4.64 7.57
CA PRO A 246 11.67 3.70 8.17
C PRO A 246 11.51 2.42 7.35
N MET A 247 12.01 2.41 6.11
CA MET A 247 11.95 1.26 5.19
C MET A 247 13.26 0.48 5.15
N ASP A 248 14.24 0.83 5.99
CA ASP A 248 15.56 0.20 6.06
C ASP A 248 16.29 0.21 4.70
N VAL A 249 16.27 1.34 4.02
CA VAL A 249 16.95 1.61 2.76
C VAL A 249 18.07 2.60 3.00
N ASP A 250 19.22 2.37 2.36
CA ASP A 250 20.26 3.40 2.24
C ASP A 250 20.04 4.22 0.97
N PRO A 251 19.62 5.49 1.08
CA PRO A 251 19.34 6.31 -0.09
C PRO A 251 20.57 6.69 -0.90
N VAL A 252 21.77 6.63 -0.30
CA VAL A 252 23.03 6.98 -0.98
C VAL A 252 23.48 5.82 -1.87
N GLN A 253 23.44 4.59 -1.32
CA GLN A 253 23.84 3.41 -2.08
C GLN A 253 22.77 2.96 -3.08
N THR A 254 21.48 3.06 -2.69
CA THR A 254 20.36 2.54 -3.49
C THR A 254 19.22 3.57 -3.57
N PRO A 255 19.39 4.69 -4.30
CA PRO A 255 18.37 5.74 -4.38
C PRO A 255 17.05 5.27 -5.02
N ASP A 256 17.12 4.35 -5.98
CA ASP A 256 15.99 3.77 -6.69
C ASP A 256 15.52 2.41 -6.12
N SER A 257 15.84 2.16 -4.84
CA SER A 257 15.45 0.91 -4.17
C SER A 257 13.96 0.62 -4.32
N ALA A 258 13.63 -0.65 -4.61
CA ALA A 258 12.26 -1.14 -4.66
C ALA A 258 11.50 -0.95 -3.32
N GLU A 259 12.20 -0.77 -2.20
CA GLU A 259 11.60 -0.54 -0.88
C GLU A 259 11.38 0.95 -0.56
N CYS A 260 11.95 1.88 -1.32
CA CYS A 260 11.84 3.31 -1.04
C CYS A 260 10.44 3.85 -1.35
N ILE A 261 9.70 4.26 -0.32
CA ILE A 261 8.35 4.86 -0.43
C ILE A 261 8.38 6.37 -0.64
N ARG A 262 9.54 6.95 -0.86
CA ARG A 262 9.76 8.40 -1.11
C ARG A 262 9.07 9.31 -0.09
N CYS A 263 9.10 8.90 1.18
CA CYS A 263 8.46 9.64 2.28
C CYS A 263 9.14 10.97 2.65
N GLY A 264 10.36 11.20 2.18
CA GLY A 264 11.11 12.44 2.39
C GLY A 264 11.84 12.58 3.73
N LYS A 265 11.74 11.60 4.64
CA LYS A 265 12.40 11.70 5.96
C LYS A 265 13.91 11.87 5.83
N CYS A 266 14.58 11.17 4.90
CA CYS A 266 16.00 11.29 4.65
C CYS A 266 16.38 12.69 4.15
N ALA A 267 15.61 13.29 3.25
CA ALA A 267 15.83 14.64 2.75
C ALA A 267 15.66 15.72 3.85
N ALA A 268 14.67 15.53 4.73
CA ALA A 268 14.42 16.45 5.86
C ALA A 268 15.54 16.39 6.92
N GLN A 269 16.20 15.26 7.07
CA GLN A 269 17.25 15.04 8.07
C GLN A 269 18.65 15.26 7.52
N CYS A 270 18.81 15.48 6.22
CA CYS A 270 20.14 15.68 5.61
C CYS A 270 20.72 17.05 5.99
N PRO A 271 21.82 17.11 6.73
CA PRO A 271 22.43 18.38 7.14
C PRO A 271 22.97 19.16 5.94
N ALA A 272 23.57 18.48 4.97
CA ALA A 272 24.12 19.06 3.76
C ALA A 272 23.09 19.35 2.67
N LYS A 273 21.78 19.01 2.90
CA LYS A 273 20.70 19.15 1.90
C LYS A 273 21.01 18.47 0.55
N ALA A 274 21.84 17.41 0.59
CA ALA A 274 22.27 16.67 -0.60
C ALA A 274 21.18 15.78 -1.20
N ILE A 275 20.03 15.59 -0.51
CA ILE A 275 18.95 14.71 -0.95
C ILE A 275 17.75 15.54 -1.39
N CYS A 276 17.31 15.34 -2.64
CA CYS A 276 16.11 15.96 -3.19
C CYS A 276 15.18 14.90 -3.80
N MET A 277 13.90 15.25 -3.96
CA MET A 277 12.89 14.42 -4.62
C MET A 277 12.16 15.27 -5.64
N GLY A 278 11.93 14.73 -6.83
CA GLY A 278 11.24 15.43 -7.89
C GLY A 278 11.13 14.60 -9.17
N PHE A 279 10.41 15.17 -10.14
CA PHE A 279 10.38 14.63 -11.49
C PHE A 279 11.75 14.80 -12.16
N ARG A 280 12.04 13.92 -13.12
CA ARG A 280 13.26 13.95 -13.90
C ARG A 280 13.30 15.27 -14.69
N LYS A 281 14.06 16.25 -14.24
CA LYS A 281 14.48 17.33 -15.12
C LYS A 281 15.44 16.69 -16.13
N SER A 282 15.23 16.92 -17.43
CA SER A 282 16.21 16.58 -18.45
C SER A 282 17.53 17.22 -18.03
N ALA A 283 18.60 16.43 -18.08
CA ALA A 283 19.93 16.96 -17.89
C ALA A 283 20.22 17.92 -19.08
N HIS A 284 19.89 19.18 -18.90
CA HIS A 284 20.45 20.27 -19.69
C HIS A 284 21.15 21.20 -18.72
N THR A 285 22.46 21.26 -18.94
CA THR A 285 23.54 22.09 -18.33
C THR A 285 24.01 21.64 -16.98
#